data_1e8c470e964a10be45a7e1fe5aa08807
#
_entry.id   1e8c470e964a10be45a7e1fe5aa08807
#
_cell.length_a   1.000
_cell.length_b   1.000
_cell.length_c   1.000
_cell.angle_alpha   90.00
_cell.angle_beta   90.00
_cell.angle_gamma   90.00
#
_symmetry.space_group_name_H-M   'P 1'
#
loop_
_entity.id
_entity.type
_entity.pdbx_description
1 polymer ?
#
loop_
_entity_poly.entity_id
_entity_poly.type
_entity_poly.pdbx_seq_one_letter_code
_entity_poly.pdbx_strand_id
1 'polypeptide(L)'
;TFVAVLLVTNTWNIVMGVFDVTQSVVNQSAGVIISDTSIDVTTVITDIEAKLDAMSVGGLLGLWFQSLFVGLTMKALSICIMLVVYGRMIEIYLVTSVAPIPMATMVNHEWGSMGQNYLKSLLALGFQAFLILVCVGIYAVLIQTIAATDDISGAIWACMGYTVLLCFCLLYTSPSPRD
;
A
#
# COMPACT_ATOMS: atom_id res chain seq x y z
N THR A 1 41.11 4.39 2.95
CA THR A 1 40.97 3.52 1.76
C THR A 1 40.42 2.15 2.09
N PHE A 2 40.87 1.48 3.17
CA PHE A 2 40.38 0.16 3.58
C PHE A 2 38.88 0.15 3.91
N VAL A 3 38.38 1.14 4.66
CA VAL A 3 36.96 1.29 5.02
C VAL A 3 36.09 1.53 3.76
N ALA A 4 36.61 2.25 2.76
CA ALA A 4 35.91 2.45 1.49
C ALA A 4 35.68 1.13 0.74
N VAL A 5 36.74 0.35 0.61
CA VAL A 5 36.68 -0.96 -0.04
C VAL A 5 35.70 -1.88 0.68
N LEU A 6 35.72 -1.86 2.01
CA LEU A 6 34.85 -2.69 2.85
C LEU A 6 33.38 -2.26 2.75
N LEU A 7 33.09 -0.95 2.67
CA LEU A 7 31.75 -0.42 2.45
C LEU A 7 31.24 -0.77 1.05
N VAL A 8 32.05 -0.59 0.01
CA VAL A 8 31.66 -0.88 -1.37
C VAL A 8 31.44 -2.37 -1.59
N THR A 9 32.33 -3.23 -1.07
CA THR A 9 32.16 -4.69 -1.17
C THR A 9 30.95 -5.21 -0.39
N ASN A 10 30.57 -4.57 0.71
CA ASN A 10 29.41 -4.95 1.51
C ASN A 10 28.15 -4.08 1.23
N THR A 11 28.18 -3.21 0.21
CA THR A 11 27.02 -2.36 -0.13
C THR A 11 25.75 -3.18 -0.30
N TRP A 12 25.83 -4.30 -1.01
CA TRP A 12 24.69 -5.19 -1.22
C TRP A 12 24.14 -5.72 0.12
N ASN A 13 25.01 -6.20 1.01
CA ASN A 13 24.61 -6.72 2.31
C ASN A 13 23.98 -5.63 3.19
N ILE A 14 24.49 -4.41 3.14
CA ILE A 14 23.95 -3.27 3.91
C ILE A 14 22.57 -2.89 3.38
N VAL A 15 22.42 -2.74 2.06
CA VAL A 15 21.14 -2.39 1.43
C VAL A 15 20.10 -3.49 1.68
N MET A 16 20.48 -4.75 1.46
CA MET A 16 19.59 -5.89 1.72
C MET A 16 19.24 -6.02 3.19
N GLY A 17 20.17 -5.74 4.11
CA GLY A 17 19.89 -5.73 5.54
C GLY A 17 18.85 -4.70 5.95
N VAL A 18 18.86 -3.50 5.36
CA VAL A 18 17.83 -2.48 5.61
C VAL A 18 16.46 -2.95 5.10
N PHE A 19 16.41 -3.57 3.91
CA PHE A 19 15.16 -4.10 3.36
C PHE A 19 14.67 -5.33 4.13
N ASP A 20 15.56 -6.18 4.61
CA ASP A 20 15.24 -7.38 5.40
C ASP A 20 14.57 -7.02 6.74
N VAL A 21 15.11 -6.00 7.43
CA VAL A 21 14.48 -5.45 8.64
C VAL A 21 13.10 -4.88 8.33
N THR A 22 12.98 -4.10 7.25
CA THR A 22 11.69 -3.52 6.85
C THR A 22 10.70 -4.64 6.49
N GLN A 23 11.11 -5.64 5.73
CA GLN A 23 10.28 -6.77 5.33
C GLN A 23 9.85 -7.62 6.55
N SER A 24 10.71 -7.79 7.54
CA SER A 24 10.38 -8.49 8.79
C SER A 24 9.27 -7.75 9.55
N VAL A 25 9.36 -6.43 9.66
CA VAL A 25 8.32 -5.59 10.28
C VAL A 25 7.02 -5.67 9.49
N VAL A 26 7.09 -5.58 8.15
CA VAL A 26 5.93 -5.70 7.26
C VAL A 26 5.26 -7.06 7.41
N ASN A 27 6.01 -8.15 7.41
CA ASN A 27 5.47 -9.50 7.53
C ASN A 27 4.82 -9.75 8.89
N GLN A 28 5.42 -9.27 9.99
CA GLN A 28 4.82 -9.37 11.31
C GLN A 28 3.52 -8.58 11.40
N SER A 29 3.51 -7.36 10.88
CA SER A 29 2.30 -6.51 10.86
C SER A 29 1.22 -7.09 9.95
N ALA A 30 1.58 -7.64 8.78
CA ALA A 30 0.65 -8.32 7.89
C ALA A 30 0.04 -9.57 8.52
N GLY A 31 0.83 -10.35 9.26
CA GLY A 31 0.34 -11.54 9.98
C GLY A 31 -0.75 -11.19 11.00
N VAL A 32 -0.59 -10.10 11.72
CA VAL A 32 -1.61 -9.61 12.69
C VAL A 32 -2.87 -9.14 11.95
N ILE A 33 -2.72 -8.35 10.89
CA ILE A 33 -3.85 -7.80 10.13
C ILE A 33 -4.64 -8.92 9.44
N ILE A 34 -3.98 -9.89 8.83
CA ILE A 34 -4.63 -10.98 8.09
C ILE A 34 -5.35 -11.96 9.03
N SER A 35 -4.80 -12.22 10.22
CA SER A 35 -5.43 -13.13 11.19
C SER A 35 -6.76 -12.60 11.72
N ASP A 36 -6.91 -11.28 11.82
CA ASP A 36 -8.15 -10.64 12.29
C ASP A 36 -9.15 -10.36 11.15
N THR A 37 -8.73 -10.53 9.88
CA THR A 37 -9.52 -10.10 8.70
C THR A 37 -10.12 -11.29 7.92
N SER A 38 -10.34 -12.45 8.54
CA SER A 38 -11.02 -13.57 7.88
C SER A 38 -12.52 -13.27 7.71
N ILE A 39 -12.87 -12.56 6.64
CA ILE A 39 -14.28 -12.37 6.24
C ILE A 39 -14.76 -13.68 5.62
N ASP A 40 -15.79 -14.27 6.21
CA ASP A 40 -16.49 -15.40 5.58
C ASP A 40 -17.36 -14.89 4.44
N VAL A 41 -16.75 -14.85 3.24
CA VAL A 41 -17.38 -14.34 2.02
C VAL A 41 -18.67 -15.09 1.70
N THR A 42 -18.76 -16.36 2.11
CA THR A 42 -19.93 -17.21 1.84
C THR A 42 -21.16 -16.73 2.59
N THR A 43 -21.02 -16.35 3.86
CA THR A 43 -22.14 -15.82 4.67
C THR A 43 -22.60 -14.48 4.15
N VAL A 44 -21.67 -13.59 3.77
CA VAL A 44 -22.00 -12.27 3.21
C VAL A 44 -22.76 -12.39 1.89
N ILE A 45 -22.37 -13.32 1.01
CA ILE A 45 -23.08 -13.55 -0.27
C ILE A 45 -24.49 -14.05 -0.02
N THR A 46 -24.68 -15.00 0.90
CA THR A 46 -25.99 -15.57 1.22
C THR A 46 -26.94 -14.53 1.80
N ASP A 47 -26.44 -13.65 2.66
CA ASP A 47 -27.24 -12.56 3.25
C ASP A 47 -27.64 -11.51 2.20
N ILE A 48 -26.75 -11.20 1.26
CA ILE A 48 -27.05 -10.29 0.14
C ILE A 48 -28.10 -10.89 -0.79
N GLU A 49 -27.99 -12.19 -1.11
CA GLU A 49 -28.95 -12.91 -1.95
C GLU A 49 -30.36 -12.89 -1.35
N ALA A 50 -30.48 -13.18 -0.06
CA ALA A 50 -31.77 -13.14 0.66
C ALA A 50 -32.39 -11.73 0.70
N LYS A 51 -31.58 -10.68 0.81
CA LYS A 51 -32.04 -9.29 0.80
C LYS A 51 -32.47 -8.84 -0.60
N LEU A 52 -31.79 -9.30 -1.66
CA LEU A 52 -32.13 -9.01 -3.05
C LEU A 52 -33.48 -9.64 -3.44
N ASP A 53 -33.75 -10.87 -3.01
CA ASP A 53 -35.00 -11.56 -3.30
C ASP A 53 -36.23 -10.88 -2.64
N ALA A 54 -36.02 -10.16 -1.56
CA ALA A 54 -37.07 -9.43 -0.86
C ALA A 54 -37.38 -8.05 -1.46
N MET A 55 -36.59 -7.56 -2.43
CA MET A 55 -36.72 -6.24 -3.00
C MET A 55 -37.70 -6.19 -4.19
N SER A 56 -38.39 -5.02 -4.37
CA SER A 56 -39.23 -4.77 -5.53
C SER A 56 -38.37 -4.58 -6.79
N VAL A 57 -38.93 -4.92 -7.97
CA VAL A 57 -38.26 -4.80 -9.28
C VAL A 57 -37.72 -3.40 -9.54
N GLY A 58 -38.43 -2.35 -9.08
CA GLY A 58 -37.95 -0.96 -9.18
C GLY A 58 -36.71 -0.66 -8.34
N GLY A 59 -36.65 -1.21 -7.12
CA GLY A 59 -35.46 -1.11 -6.27
C GLY A 59 -34.27 -1.85 -6.84
N LEU A 60 -34.51 -3.00 -7.45
CA LEU A 60 -33.47 -3.82 -8.09
C LEU A 60 -32.83 -3.11 -9.29
N LEU A 61 -33.63 -2.43 -10.13
CA LEU A 61 -33.14 -1.61 -11.25
C LEU A 61 -32.32 -0.41 -10.75
N GLY A 62 -32.72 0.22 -9.66
CA GLY A 62 -31.97 1.32 -9.04
C GLY A 62 -30.61 0.85 -8.53
N LEU A 63 -30.57 -0.28 -7.83
CA LEU A 63 -29.32 -0.91 -7.36
C LEU A 63 -28.43 -1.34 -8.51
N TRP A 64 -28.98 -1.87 -9.59
CA TRP A 64 -28.21 -2.27 -10.77
C TRP A 64 -27.51 -1.06 -11.41
N PHE A 65 -28.22 0.05 -11.60
CA PHE A 65 -27.63 1.28 -12.15
C PHE A 65 -26.56 1.87 -11.24
N GLN A 66 -26.82 1.90 -9.93
CA GLN A 66 -25.87 2.34 -8.92
C GLN A 66 -24.60 1.45 -8.91
N SER A 67 -24.76 0.12 -8.95
CA SER A 67 -23.66 -0.84 -8.98
C SER A 67 -22.78 -0.68 -10.23
N LEU A 68 -23.38 -0.35 -11.38
CA LEU A 68 -22.64 -0.12 -12.62
C LEU A 68 -21.74 1.13 -12.51
N PHE A 69 -22.27 2.22 -11.95
CA PHE A 69 -21.50 3.45 -11.73
C PHE A 69 -20.37 3.24 -10.71
N VAL A 70 -20.69 2.63 -9.57
CA VAL A 70 -19.69 2.33 -8.52
C VAL A 70 -18.65 1.34 -9.03
N GLY A 71 -19.05 0.31 -9.79
CA GLY A 71 -18.13 -0.65 -10.39
C GLY A 71 -17.15 -0.01 -11.38
N LEU A 72 -17.58 0.98 -12.13
CA LEU A 72 -16.70 1.73 -13.03
C LEU A 72 -15.67 2.55 -12.25
N THR A 73 -16.11 3.27 -11.22
CA THR A 73 -15.21 4.06 -10.36
C THR A 73 -14.23 3.20 -9.59
N MET A 74 -14.65 2.05 -9.07
CA MET A 74 -13.79 1.09 -8.38
C MET A 74 -12.71 0.52 -9.31
N LYS A 75 -13.04 0.24 -10.58
CA LYS A 75 -12.05 -0.19 -11.58
C LYS A 75 -11.01 0.90 -11.87
N ALA A 76 -11.44 2.15 -12.02
CA ALA A 76 -10.54 3.28 -12.21
C ALA A 76 -9.58 3.46 -11.02
N LEU A 77 -10.10 3.38 -9.79
CA LEU A 77 -9.30 3.47 -8.56
C LEU A 77 -8.33 2.29 -8.41
N SER A 78 -8.74 1.08 -8.78
CA SER A 78 -7.88 -0.10 -8.76
C SER A 78 -6.66 0.07 -9.69
N ILE A 79 -6.86 0.63 -10.88
CA ILE A 79 -5.76 0.95 -11.80
C ILE A 79 -4.83 2.00 -11.17
N CYS A 80 -5.38 3.02 -10.53
CA CYS A 80 -4.61 4.06 -9.86
C CYS A 80 -3.72 3.49 -8.74
N ILE A 81 -4.28 2.63 -7.89
CA ILE A 81 -3.55 1.94 -6.81
C ILE A 81 -2.44 1.06 -7.40
N MET A 82 -2.75 0.30 -8.45
CA MET A 82 -1.78 -0.53 -9.15
C MET A 82 -0.59 0.30 -9.66
N LEU A 83 -0.85 1.44 -10.31
CA LEU A 83 0.21 2.32 -10.80
C LEU A 83 1.08 2.87 -9.67
N VAL A 84 0.49 3.25 -8.54
CA VAL A 84 1.24 3.73 -7.36
C VAL A 84 2.15 2.62 -6.82
N VAL A 85 1.64 1.41 -6.65
CA VAL A 85 2.42 0.28 -6.11
C VAL A 85 3.57 -0.10 -7.06
N TYR A 86 3.30 -0.21 -8.37
CA TYR A 86 4.35 -0.51 -9.36
C TYR A 86 5.39 0.61 -9.46
N GLY A 87 4.96 1.88 -9.40
CA GLY A 87 5.87 3.02 -9.36
C GLY A 87 6.84 2.94 -8.19
N ARG A 88 6.37 2.50 -7.03
CA ARG A 88 7.21 2.28 -5.85
C ARG A 88 8.21 1.14 -6.02
N MET A 89 7.78 0.04 -6.63
CA MET A 89 8.71 -1.06 -6.92
C MET A 89 9.85 -0.59 -7.84
N ILE A 90 9.54 0.16 -8.89
CA ILE A 90 10.55 0.71 -9.80
C ILE A 90 11.51 1.65 -9.07
N GLU A 91 11.00 2.53 -8.20
CA GLU A 91 11.80 3.46 -7.39
C GLU A 91 12.79 2.70 -6.49
N ILE A 92 12.33 1.64 -5.82
CA ILE A 92 13.19 0.78 -4.99
C ILE A 92 14.30 0.14 -5.82
N TYR A 93 13.99 -0.40 -7.00
CA TYR A 93 14.99 -0.99 -7.88
C TYR A 93 16.03 0.03 -8.37
N LEU A 94 15.60 1.23 -8.74
CA LEU A 94 16.49 2.30 -9.17
C LEU A 94 17.43 2.73 -8.04
N VAL A 95 16.90 3.00 -6.86
CA VAL A 95 17.69 3.41 -5.70
C VAL A 95 18.68 2.31 -5.31
N THR A 96 18.28 1.04 -5.32
CA THR A 96 19.17 -0.09 -5.01
C THR A 96 20.26 -0.25 -6.05
N SER A 97 19.96 -0.06 -7.32
CA SER A 97 20.96 -0.21 -8.41
C SER A 97 22.05 0.87 -8.37
N VAL A 98 21.72 2.06 -7.90
CA VAL A 98 22.69 3.18 -7.77
C VAL A 98 23.46 3.15 -6.45
N ALA A 99 23.10 2.28 -5.50
CA ALA A 99 23.66 2.18 -4.16
C ALA A 99 25.21 2.21 -4.07
N PRO A 100 26.00 1.56 -4.94
CA PRO A 100 27.47 1.55 -4.82
C PRO A 100 28.11 2.94 -4.91
N ILE A 101 27.50 3.86 -5.67
CA ILE A 101 28.06 5.20 -5.91
C ILE A 101 28.03 6.06 -4.63
N PRO A 102 26.86 6.31 -3.99
CA PRO A 102 26.81 7.09 -2.76
C PRO A 102 27.49 6.40 -1.57
N MET A 103 27.52 5.05 -1.54
CA MET A 103 28.26 4.33 -0.49
C MET A 103 29.77 4.57 -0.60
N ALA A 104 30.33 4.65 -1.80
CA ALA A 104 31.72 4.98 -2.00
C ALA A 104 32.08 6.42 -1.55
N THR A 105 31.14 7.35 -1.65
CA THR A 105 31.34 8.75 -1.24
C THR A 105 31.34 8.93 0.29
N MET A 106 30.75 8.02 1.07
CA MET A 106 30.71 8.13 2.55
C MET A 106 32.07 8.17 3.20
N VAL A 107 33.10 7.65 2.53
CA VAL A 107 34.47 7.55 3.07
C VAL A 107 35.24 8.85 2.87
N ASN A 108 34.83 9.69 1.94
CA ASN A 108 35.48 10.96 1.66
C ASN A 108 34.85 12.07 2.52
N HIS A 109 35.69 12.82 3.28
CA HIS A 109 35.25 13.86 4.21
C HIS A 109 34.47 15.01 3.50
N GLU A 110 34.80 15.31 2.25
CA GLU A 110 34.14 16.37 1.51
C GLU A 110 32.78 15.95 0.94
N TRP A 111 32.59 14.67 0.59
CA TRP A 111 31.40 14.14 -0.08
C TRP A 111 30.56 13.20 0.79
N GLY A 112 30.94 13.04 2.05
CA GLY A 112 30.28 12.13 2.99
C GLY A 112 28.81 12.42 3.25
N SER A 113 28.39 13.68 3.09
CA SER A 113 27.00 14.09 3.23
C SER A 113 26.07 13.45 2.18
N MET A 114 26.58 13.17 0.99
CA MET A 114 25.82 12.54 -0.10
C MET A 114 25.45 11.09 0.27
N GLY A 115 26.39 10.32 0.79
CA GLY A 115 26.13 8.95 1.23
C GLY A 115 25.19 8.87 2.44
N GLN A 116 25.29 9.81 3.40
CA GLN A 116 24.37 9.87 4.53
C GLN A 116 22.94 10.21 4.11
N ASN A 117 22.78 11.14 3.16
CA ASN A 117 21.47 11.50 2.62
C ASN A 117 20.87 10.32 1.83
N TYR A 118 21.70 9.56 1.12
CA TYR A 118 21.27 8.34 0.44
C TYR A 118 20.74 7.29 1.43
N LEU A 119 21.43 7.04 2.55
CA LEU A 119 20.95 6.11 3.59
C LEU A 119 19.64 6.57 4.22
N LYS A 120 19.48 7.87 4.48
CA LYS A 120 18.21 8.43 4.96
C LYS A 120 17.09 8.21 3.96
N SER A 121 17.36 8.42 2.67
CA SER A 121 16.40 8.19 1.60
C SER A 121 16.00 6.71 1.48
N LEU A 122 16.98 5.79 1.61
CA LEU A 122 16.73 4.36 1.61
C LEU A 122 15.87 3.91 2.80
N LEU A 123 16.15 4.45 4.00
CA LEU A 123 15.33 4.21 5.19
C LEU A 123 13.92 4.77 5.03
N ALA A 124 13.78 5.97 4.48
CA ALA A 124 12.48 6.58 4.21
C ALA A 124 11.65 5.73 3.23
N LEU A 125 12.30 5.16 2.20
CA LEU A 125 11.64 4.26 1.24
C LEU A 125 11.13 2.98 1.93
N GLY A 126 11.95 2.38 2.80
CA GLY A 126 11.54 1.22 3.58
C GLY A 126 10.37 1.53 4.54
N PHE A 127 10.44 2.68 5.22
CA PHE A 127 9.36 3.13 6.11
C PHE A 127 8.06 3.43 5.34
N GLN A 128 8.16 3.90 4.11
CA GLN A 128 7.01 4.13 3.25
C GLN A 128 6.27 2.83 2.90
N ALA A 129 6.98 1.74 2.64
CA ALA A 129 6.36 0.43 2.43
C ALA A 129 5.54 -0.01 3.64
N PHE A 130 6.04 0.26 4.85
CA PHE A 130 5.29 0.04 6.09
C PHE A 130 4.01 0.90 6.16
N LEU A 131 4.08 2.19 5.82
CA LEU A 131 2.89 3.07 5.80
C LEU A 131 1.84 2.59 4.81
N ILE A 132 2.23 2.11 3.63
CA ILE A 132 1.31 1.50 2.66
C ILE A 132 0.57 0.30 3.28
N LEU A 133 1.29 -0.57 3.98
CA LEU A 133 0.69 -1.71 4.66
C LEU A 133 -0.33 -1.27 5.72
N VAL A 134 0.01 -0.26 6.53
CA VAL A 134 -0.91 0.29 7.54
C VAL A 134 -2.17 0.86 6.88
N CYS A 135 -2.05 1.60 5.77
CA CYS A 135 -3.20 2.11 5.02
C CYS A 135 -4.10 0.99 4.50
N VAL A 136 -3.51 -0.09 3.96
CA VAL A 136 -4.27 -1.27 3.51
C VAL A 136 -4.94 -1.99 4.69
N GLY A 137 -4.28 -2.07 5.84
CA GLY A 137 -4.86 -2.64 7.06
C GLY A 137 -6.07 -1.85 7.56
N ILE A 138 -5.97 -0.53 7.61
CA ILE A 138 -7.09 0.35 7.97
C ILE A 138 -8.26 0.15 6.98
N TYR A 139 -7.96 0.10 5.69
CA TYR A 139 -8.97 -0.14 4.66
C TYR A 139 -9.68 -1.49 4.85
N ALA A 140 -8.95 -2.55 5.16
CA ALA A 140 -9.52 -3.87 5.42
C ALA A 140 -10.51 -3.87 6.60
N VAL A 141 -10.16 -3.20 7.70
CA VAL A 141 -11.04 -3.04 8.88
C VAL A 141 -12.30 -2.22 8.52
N LEU A 142 -12.14 -1.14 7.73
CA LEU A 142 -13.27 -0.31 7.32
C LEU A 142 -14.26 -1.10 6.43
N ILE A 143 -13.77 -1.94 5.54
CA ILE A 143 -14.62 -2.82 4.71
C ILE A 143 -15.41 -3.83 5.58
N GLN A 144 -14.80 -4.39 6.62
CA GLN A 144 -15.51 -5.28 7.54
C GLN A 144 -16.68 -4.58 8.25
N THR A 145 -16.48 -3.31 8.63
CA THR A 145 -17.55 -2.52 9.27
C THR A 145 -18.75 -2.33 8.33
N ILE A 146 -18.51 -2.22 7.01
CA ILE A 146 -19.58 -2.12 6.01
C ILE A 146 -20.33 -3.44 5.86
N ALA A 147 -19.63 -4.57 5.88
CA ALA A 147 -20.26 -5.89 5.74
C ALA A 147 -21.30 -6.18 6.83
N ALA A 148 -21.19 -5.50 7.97
CA ALA A 148 -22.15 -5.59 9.09
C ALA A 148 -23.37 -4.66 8.92
N THR A 149 -23.47 -3.86 7.86
CA THR A 149 -24.54 -2.87 7.68
C THR A 149 -25.73 -3.48 6.93
N ASP A 150 -26.95 -3.21 7.41
CA ASP A 150 -28.18 -3.75 6.80
C ASP A 150 -28.60 -3.04 5.51
N ASP A 151 -28.08 -1.86 5.23
CA ASP A 151 -28.39 -1.06 4.05
C ASP A 151 -27.36 -1.31 2.93
N ILE A 152 -27.76 -2.08 1.91
CA ILE A 152 -26.92 -2.46 0.77
C ILE A 152 -26.50 -1.21 -0.05
N SER A 153 -27.41 -0.26 -0.23
CA SER A 153 -27.11 0.97 -1.01
C SER A 153 -26.06 1.82 -0.28
N GLY A 154 -26.25 2.03 1.02
CA GLY A 154 -25.28 2.74 1.87
C GLY A 154 -23.93 2.04 1.93
N ALA A 155 -23.91 0.71 2.01
CA ALA A 155 -22.71 -0.11 2.02
C ALA A 155 -21.87 0.08 0.73
N ILE A 156 -22.51 0.07 -0.44
CA ILE A 156 -21.85 0.27 -1.74
C ILE A 156 -21.19 1.65 -1.83
N TRP A 157 -21.90 2.72 -1.41
CA TRP A 157 -21.36 4.08 -1.39
C TRP A 157 -20.22 4.25 -0.40
N ALA A 158 -20.33 3.65 0.79
CA ALA A 158 -19.28 3.67 1.79
C ALA A 158 -18.02 2.93 1.30
N CYS A 159 -18.17 1.77 0.66
CA CYS A 159 -17.06 1.02 0.06
C CYS A 159 -16.32 1.87 -0.99
N MET A 160 -17.03 2.57 -1.86
CA MET A 160 -16.44 3.50 -2.82
C MET A 160 -15.68 4.61 -2.11
N GLY A 161 -16.27 5.23 -1.08
CA GLY A 161 -15.64 6.30 -0.31
C GLY A 161 -14.35 5.85 0.36
N TYR A 162 -14.31 4.65 0.94
CA TYR A 162 -13.10 4.11 1.58
C TYR A 162 -12.01 3.74 0.56
N THR A 163 -12.38 3.28 -0.63
CA THR A 163 -11.41 3.04 -1.71
C THR A 163 -10.80 4.34 -2.23
N VAL A 164 -11.59 5.41 -2.33
CA VAL A 164 -11.08 6.75 -2.65
C VAL A 164 -10.12 7.23 -1.57
N LEU A 165 -10.47 7.05 -0.31
CA LEU A 165 -9.63 7.43 0.83
C LEU A 165 -8.31 6.65 0.83
N LEU A 166 -8.33 5.34 0.53
CA LEU A 166 -7.14 4.53 0.37
C LEU A 166 -6.25 5.05 -0.76
N CYS A 167 -6.83 5.33 -1.92
CA CYS A 167 -6.10 5.88 -3.07
C CYS A 167 -5.43 7.22 -2.72
N PHE A 168 -6.15 8.10 -2.01
CA PHE A 168 -5.63 9.38 -1.54
C PHE A 168 -4.48 9.21 -0.53
N CYS A 169 -4.64 8.28 0.42
CA CYS A 169 -3.61 7.95 1.40
C CYS A 169 -2.33 7.46 0.72
N LEU A 170 -2.45 6.55 -0.25
CA LEU A 170 -1.32 6.02 -1.01
C LEU A 170 -0.62 7.10 -1.86
N LEU A 171 -1.37 8.01 -2.47
CA LEU A 171 -0.82 9.14 -3.23
C LEU A 171 -0.09 10.13 -2.32
N TYR A 172 -0.65 10.41 -1.14
CA TYR A 172 -0.07 11.38 -0.20
C TYR A 172 1.19 10.83 0.52
N THR A 173 1.28 9.53 0.73
CA THR A 173 2.50 8.89 1.26
C THR A 173 3.64 8.86 0.24
N SER A 174 3.38 9.29 -1.01
CA SER A 174 4.41 9.46 -2.03
C SER A 174 5.26 10.70 -1.71
N PRO A 175 6.58 10.59 -1.40
CA PRO A 175 7.41 11.76 -1.21
C PRO A 175 7.41 12.59 -2.50
N SER A 176 7.12 13.88 -2.33
CA SER A 176 7.25 14.83 -3.43
C SER A 176 8.73 14.95 -3.82
N PRO A 177 9.09 14.93 -5.11
CA PRO A 177 10.47 15.10 -5.55
C PRO A 177 10.99 16.54 -5.35
N ARG A 178 10.34 17.33 -4.51
CA ARG A 178 10.63 18.78 -4.38
C ARG A 178 11.23 19.20 -3.04
N ASP A 179 11.58 18.27 -2.14
CA ASP A 179 12.23 18.61 -0.85
C ASP A 179 13.63 18.03 -0.77
#